data_5c51f1019a839f82ef5a9a125387f114
#
_entry.id   5c51f1019a839f82ef5a9a125387f114
#
_cell.length_a   1.000
_cell.length_b   1.000
_cell.length_c   1.000
_cell.angle_alpha   90.00
_cell.angle_beta   90.00
_cell.angle_gamma   90.00
#
_symmetry.space_group_name_H-M   'P 1'
#
loop_
_entity.id
_entity.type
_entity.pdbx_description
1 polymer ?
#
loop_
_entity_poly.entity_id
_entity_poly.type
_entity_poly.pdbx_seq_one_letter_code
_entity_poly.pdbx_strand_id
1 'polypeptide(L)'
;MQRIEAIDEYNRAQRLGMRDYREKTAAGKYPYLPALDELLEKTDTESQIPLGTIEIPLDYVVGTTPPGRTMAFASNFMPLLPEDTEFASKWLSLCMAHMEEGIHDAIKAYEYMGRFYVQEGNKRVSVLKYFGADSIFATVTRVVPRFNDTPEIREYYEFMEYYPLCGLYRLHFTQEGSFARLQKALGKAPDEKWTADDKAEVVSLMNWITKAYNAHGGDKMRTTPADVMLLLLRLYKLDELKTYSPAQFAAAIDAVWDNVLALERPEPVKLSTQPAAPAKKNSLLDRILPGIRSEPSHLKVAFVNERTPETSTWTSQHEFGRTQLDQVFAGKVETVAYHGAEPGKNADELVEKAIQDGADMVFTTSPKLVGASLRAALRHPDVRILNCSVDMPYASIRTYYSRVYEAKFITGAIAAAVAREDRVGYVADTPTFGVPANINAFALGARMVNPRVKVSLQWSCLPGDPIQAFQK
;
A
#
# COMPACT_ATOMS: atom_id res chain seq x y z
N MET A 1 -8.66 22.71 -45.26
CA MET A 1 -7.73 23.10 -44.21
C MET A 1 -7.62 21.94 -43.20
N GLN A 2 -8.69 21.49 -42.59
CA GLN A 2 -8.69 20.39 -41.58
C GLN A 2 -8.05 19.07 -42.03
N ARG A 3 -8.22 18.64 -43.30
CA ARG A 3 -7.62 17.40 -43.79
C ARG A 3 -6.09 17.48 -43.91
N ILE A 4 -5.53 18.63 -44.21
CA ILE A 4 -4.06 18.84 -44.25
C ILE A 4 -3.51 18.81 -42.84
N GLU A 5 -4.18 19.46 -41.89
CA GLU A 5 -3.81 19.42 -40.48
C GLU A 5 -3.88 17.99 -39.93
N ALA A 6 -4.95 17.23 -40.24
CA ALA A 6 -5.07 15.84 -39.80
C ALA A 6 -3.95 14.94 -40.39
N ILE A 7 -3.52 15.18 -41.65
CA ILE A 7 -2.37 14.47 -42.24
C ILE A 7 -1.07 14.79 -41.48
N ASP A 8 -0.86 16.04 -41.13
CA ASP A 8 0.31 16.44 -40.34
C ASP A 8 0.29 15.78 -38.95
N GLU A 9 -0.89 15.70 -38.32
CA GLU A 9 -1.03 15.02 -37.02
C GLU A 9 -0.81 13.50 -37.15
N TYR A 10 -1.34 12.86 -38.21
CA TYR A 10 -1.05 11.45 -38.49
C TYR A 10 0.46 11.19 -38.61
N ASN A 11 1.16 12.02 -39.39
CA ASN A 11 2.59 11.89 -39.61
C ASN A 11 3.41 12.12 -38.31
N ARG A 12 2.91 12.99 -37.42
CA ARG A 12 3.51 13.17 -36.09
C ARG A 12 3.26 11.94 -35.21
N ALA A 13 2.03 11.43 -35.18
CA ALA A 13 1.67 10.22 -34.44
C ALA A 13 2.47 9.02 -34.94
N GLN A 14 2.64 8.85 -36.25
CA GLN A 14 3.44 7.78 -36.85
C GLN A 14 4.92 7.89 -36.44
N ARG A 15 5.50 9.09 -36.43
CA ARG A 15 6.87 9.28 -35.93
C ARG A 15 7.03 8.85 -34.47
N LEU A 16 6.03 9.14 -33.61
CA LEU A 16 6.01 8.68 -32.23
C LEU A 16 5.92 7.15 -32.14
N GLY A 17 5.08 6.53 -32.98
CA GLY A 17 4.97 5.07 -33.07
C GLY A 17 6.28 4.41 -33.52
N MET A 18 6.89 4.94 -34.57
CA MET A 18 8.18 4.44 -35.09
C MET A 18 9.33 4.61 -34.10
N ARG A 19 9.29 5.67 -33.29
CA ARG A 19 10.25 5.88 -32.22
C ARG A 19 10.09 4.83 -31.13
N ASP A 20 8.89 4.65 -30.59
CA ASP A 20 8.59 3.64 -29.57
C ASP A 20 8.96 2.22 -30.06
N TYR A 21 8.59 1.89 -31.30
CA TYR A 21 8.95 0.63 -31.93
C TYR A 21 10.45 0.36 -31.91
N ARG A 22 11.26 1.37 -32.33
CA ARG A 22 12.73 1.25 -32.37
C ARG A 22 13.32 1.12 -30.95
N GLU A 23 12.86 1.92 -30.02
CA GLU A 23 13.32 1.89 -28.62
C GLU A 23 13.02 0.52 -27.97
N LYS A 24 11.81 -0.01 -28.17
CA LYS A 24 11.43 -1.34 -27.65
C LYS A 24 12.25 -2.47 -28.31
N THR A 25 12.39 -2.43 -29.64
CA THR A 25 13.19 -3.42 -30.37
C THR A 25 14.65 -3.40 -29.93
N ALA A 26 15.24 -2.21 -29.79
CA ALA A 26 16.62 -2.07 -29.33
C ALA A 26 16.81 -2.57 -27.88
N ALA A 27 15.79 -2.46 -27.05
CA ALA A 27 15.77 -2.99 -25.68
C ALA A 27 15.41 -4.48 -25.58
N GLY A 28 15.21 -5.18 -26.71
CA GLY A 28 14.77 -6.59 -26.73
C GLY A 28 13.35 -6.81 -26.20
N LYS A 29 12.51 -5.76 -26.18
CA LYS A 29 11.11 -5.82 -25.72
C LYS A 29 10.17 -5.95 -26.92
N TYR A 30 8.99 -6.51 -26.66
CA TYR A 30 7.93 -6.61 -27.68
C TYR A 30 7.45 -5.20 -28.11
N PRO A 31 7.55 -4.85 -29.39
CA PRO A 31 7.35 -3.47 -29.84
C PRO A 31 5.90 -3.15 -30.26
N TYR A 32 5.02 -4.14 -30.32
CA TYR A 32 3.63 -3.99 -30.72
C TYR A 32 2.67 -4.00 -29.53
N LEU A 33 1.36 -3.84 -29.81
CA LEU A 33 0.34 -3.99 -28.78
C LEU A 33 0.30 -5.46 -28.28
N PRO A 34 0.28 -5.68 -26.97
CA PRO A 34 0.04 -7.02 -26.41
C PRO A 34 -1.36 -7.50 -26.81
N ALA A 35 -1.48 -8.79 -27.18
CA ALA A 35 -2.76 -9.43 -27.46
C ALA A 35 -3.24 -10.18 -26.20
N LEU A 36 -4.50 -9.92 -25.79
CA LEU A 36 -5.09 -10.60 -24.65
C LEU A 36 -5.21 -12.11 -24.88
N ASP A 37 -5.59 -12.51 -26.10
CA ASP A 37 -5.76 -13.93 -26.45
C ASP A 37 -4.48 -14.73 -26.20
N GLU A 38 -3.30 -14.17 -26.53
CA GLU A 38 -1.98 -14.79 -26.27
C GLU A 38 -1.66 -14.90 -24.78
N LEU A 39 -2.15 -13.97 -23.96
CA LEU A 39 -1.99 -14.01 -22.51
C LEU A 39 -2.89 -15.07 -21.89
N LEU A 40 -4.14 -15.17 -22.37
CA LEU A 40 -5.13 -16.10 -21.86
C LEU A 40 -4.85 -17.56 -22.26
N GLU A 41 -4.15 -17.81 -23.38
CA GLU A 41 -3.68 -19.15 -23.74
C GLU A 41 -2.79 -19.80 -22.66
N LYS A 42 -2.13 -18.98 -21.85
CA LYS A 42 -1.20 -19.41 -20.80
C LYS A 42 -1.77 -19.27 -19.39
N THR A 43 -3.04 -18.88 -19.27
CA THR A 43 -3.63 -18.54 -17.97
C THR A 43 -5.00 -19.16 -17.83
N ASP A 44 -5.23 -19.85 -16.72
CA ASP A 44 -6.55 -20.37 -16.37
C ASP A 44 -7.48 -19.22 -15.96
N THR A 45 -8.64 -19.16 -16.59
CA THR A 45 -9.70 -18.20 -16.27
C THR A 45 -10.89 -18.91 -15.63
N GLU A 46 -11.59 -18.20 -14.73
CA GLU A 46 -12.74 -18.75 -14.01
C GLU A 46 -14.06 -18.35 -14.67
N SER A 47 -14.19 -17.08 -15.01
CA SER A 47 -15.44 -16.51 -15.54
C SER A 47 -15.23 -15.23 -16.33
N GLN A 48 -16.29 -14.78 -17.00
CA GLN A 48 -16.38 -13.46 -17.63
C GLN A 48 -17.59 -12.72 -17.05
N ILE A 49 -17.36 -11.49 -16.58
CA ILE A 49 -18.37 -10.65 -15.94
C ILE A 49 -18.57 -9.38 -16.76
N PRO A 50 -19.78 -9.13 -17.31
CA PRO A 50 -20.07 -7.86 -17.99
C PRO A 50 -20.13 -6.73 -16.95
N LEU A 51 -19.36 -5.67 -17.17
CA LEU A 51 -19.37 -4.47 -16.32
C LEU A 51 -20.26 -3.36 -16.88
N GLY A 52 -20.81 -3.56 -18.08
CA GLY A 52 -21.58 -2.52 -18.79
C GLY A 52 -20.67 -1.47 -19.43
N THR A 53 -21.27 -0.30 -19.70
CA THR A 53 -20.51 0.84 -20.24
C THR A 53 -20.02 1.72 -19.10
N ILE A 54 -18.70 1.80 -18.97
CA ILE A 54 -18.00 2.54 -17.92
C ILE A 54 -16.94 3.44 -18.56
N GLU A 55 -16.56 4.49 -17.86
CA GLU A 55 -15.43 5.32 -18.21
C GLU A 55 -14.13 4.65 -17.73
N ILE A 56 -13.18 4.45 -18.64
CA ILE A 56 -11.90 3.79 -18.35
C ILE A 56 -10.73 4.73 -18.61
N PRO A 57 -9.70 4.74 -17.74
CA PRO A 57 -8.50 5.55 -17.95
C PRO A 57 -7.70 5.03 -19.14
N LEU A 58 -7.31 5.92 -20.06
CA LEU A 58 -6.56 5.54 -21.27
C LEU A 58 -5.15 4.98 -20.94
N ASP A 59 -4.55 5.38 -19.84
CA ASP A 59 -3.27 4.84 -19.38
C ASP A 59 -3.33 3.35 -19.02
N TYR A 60 -4.52 2.85 -18.69
CA TYR A 60 -4.77 1.44 -18.36
C TYR A 60 -5.19 0.62 -19.60
N VAL A 61 -5.38 1.27 -20.75
CA VAL A 61 -5.59 0.59 -22.02
C VAL A 61 -4.24 0.23 -22.60
N VAL A 62 -3.86 -1.04 -22.51
CA VAL A 62 -2.50 -1.51 -22.79
C VAL A 62 -2.36 -2.39 -24.02
N GLY A 63 -3.46 -2.94 -24.56
CA GLY A 63 -3.39 -3.89 -25.63
C GLY A 63 -4.70 -4.05 -26.41
N THR A 64 -4.73 -5.07 -27.25
CA THR A 64 -5.88 -5.47 -28.07
C THR A 64 -6.22 -6.93 -27.83
N THR A 65 -7.42 -7.38 -28.20
CA THR A 65 -7.78 -8.82 -28.03
C THR A 65 -7.16 -9.70 -29.09
N PRO A 66 -7.38 -9.46 -30.43
CA PRO A 66 -6.88 -10.39 -31.43
C PRO A 66 -5.44 -10.08 -31.85
N PRO A 67 -4.57 -11.11 -32.00
CA PRO A 67 -3.18 -10.94 -32.43
C PRO A 67 -3.03 -10.25 -33.78
N GLY A 68 -3.95 -10.48 -34.71
CA GLY A 68 -3.84 -9.99 -36.10
C GLY A 68 -3.93 -8.47 -36.30
N ARG A 69 -4.24 -7.69 -35.24
CA ARG A 69 -4.31 -6.21 -35.29
C ARG A 69 -3.12 -5.52 -34.65
N THR A 70 -2.23 -6.26 -34.05
CA THR A 70 -1.10 -5.73 -33.27
C THR A 70 -0.12 -4.93 -34.14
N MET A 71 0.21 -5.42 -35.33
CA MET A 71 1.25 -4.85 -36.19
C MET A 71 0.95 -3.46 -36.80
N ALA A 72 -0.29 -3.00 -36.73
CA ALA A 72 -0.67 -1.67 -37.20
C ALA A 72 -0.29 -0.55 -36.20
N PHE A 73 0.03 -0.91 -34.96
CA PHE A 73 0.32 0.00 -33.87
C PHE A 73 1.62 -0.39 -33.15
N ALA A 74 2.34 0.62 -32.71
CA ALA A 74 3.39 0.43 -31.72
C ALA A 74 2.78 0.17 -30.33
N SER A 75 3.59 -0.22 -29.36
CA SER A 75 3.14 -0.57 -28.00
C SER A 75 2.43 0.60 -27.28
N ASN A 76 2.65 1.83 -27.70
CA ASN A 76 2.00 3.05 -27.20
C ASN A 76 0.71 3.42 -27.96
N PHE A 77 0.12 2.51 -28.76
CA PHE A 77 -1.04 2.74 -29.65
C PHE A 77 -0.81 3.70 -30.80
N MET A 78 0.39 4.24 -31.02
CA MET A 78 0.63 5.10 -32.16
C MET A 78 0.76 4.30 -33.47
N PRO A 79 0.30 4.86 -34.62
CA PRO A 79 0.29 4.17 -35.88
C PRO A 79 1.69 3.86 -36.41
N LEU A 80 1.85 2.70 -37.07
CA LEU A 80 3.09 2.29 -37.74
C LEU A 80 2.95 2.28 -39.27
N LEU A 81 1.71 2.17 -39.77
CA LEU A 81 1.45 2.03 -41.21
C LEU A 81 1.62 3.35 -41.97
N PRO A 82 1.96 3.33 -43.27
CA PRO A 82 2.09 4.53 -44.10
C PRO A 82 0.74 5.26 -44.28
N GLU A 83 0.83 6.54 -44.65
CA GLU A 83 -0.32 7.44 -44.82
C GLU A 83 -1.25 7.06 -45.96
N ASP A 84 -0.76 6.34 -46.99
CA ASP A 84 -1.51 5.90 -48.17
C ASP A 84 -2.37 4.64 -47.94
N THR A 85 -2.48 4.18 -46.69
CA THR A 85 -3.25 2.98 -46.32
C THR A 85 -4.70 3.30 -45.96
N GLU A 86 -5.61 2.30 -46.09
CA GLU A 86 -6.96 2.36 -45.57
C GLU A 86 -6.98 2.60 -44.07
N PHE A 87 -5.99 2.07 -43.38
CA PHE A 87 -5.81 2.30 -41.95
C PHE A 87 -5.65 3.80 -41.63
N ALA A 88 -4.75 4.47 -42.35
CA ALA A 88 -4.48 5.90 -42.20
C ALA A 88 -5.72 6.73 -42.53
N SER A 89 -6.44 6.41 -43.64
CA SER A 89 -7.65 7.10 -43.99
C SER A 89 -8.73 7.07 -42.88
N LYS A 90 -8.88 5.93 -42.21
CA LYS A 90 -9.82 5.80 -41.06
C LYS A 90 -9.33 6.54 -39.83
N TRP A 91 -8.03 6.57 -39.60
CA TRP A 91 -7.42 7.31 -38.48
C TRP A 91 -7.60 8.82 -38.69
N LEU A 92 -7.35 9.31 -39.92
CA LEU A 92 -7.52 10.71 -40.32
C LEU A 92 -9.00 11.17 -40.14
N SER A 93 -9.96 10.34 -40.51
CA SER A 93 -11.36 10.66 -40.29
C SER A 93 -11.70 10.81 -38.81
N LEU A 94 -11.17 9.94 -37.94
CA LEU A 94 -11.36 10.05 -36.50
C LEU A 94 -10.60 11.27 -35.92
N CYS A 95 -9.43 11.60 -36.43
CA CYS A 95 -8.68 12.78 -36.03
C CYS A 95 -9.46 14.06 -36.34
N MET A 96 -10.03 14.17 -37.55
CA MET A 96 -10.87 15.31 -37.90
C MET A 96 -12.13 15.41 -37.03
N ALA A 97 -12.84 14.30 -36.80
CA ALA A 97 -13.99 14.27 -35.88
C ALA A 97 -13.58 14.69 -34.44
N HIS A 98 -12.44 14.23 -33.97
CA HIS A 98 -11.94 14.63 -32.64
C HIS A 98 -11.64 16.12 -32.54
N MET A 99 -11.04 16.72 -33.58
CA MET A 99 -10.76 18.16 -33.61
C MET A 99 -12.03 19.03 -33.72
N GLU A 100 -13.11 18.49 -34.31
CA GLU A 100 -14.40 19.21 -34.47
C GLU A 100 -15.29 19.12 -33.25
N GLU A 101 -15.58 17.91 -32.77
CA GLU A 101 -16.59 17.65 -31.73
C GLU A 101 -16.14 16.69 -30.63
N GLY A 102 -14.97 16.10 -30.75
CA GLY A 102 -14.48 15.06 -29.85
C GLY A 102 -14.96 13.65 -30.26
N ILE A 103 -14.35 12.63 -29.66
CA ILE A 103 -14.76 11.23 -29.81
C ILE A 103 -15.53 10.79 -28.58
N HIS A 104 -16.84 10.58 -28.73
CA HIS A 104 -17.74 10.19 -27.64
C HIS A 104 -18.20 8.73 -27.70
N ASP A 105 -18.05 8.07 -28.86
CA ASP A 105 -18.48 6.70 -29.06
C ASP A 105 -17.68 5.73 -28.14
N ALA A 106 -18.42 4.93 -27.36
CA ALA A 106 -17.82 3.90 -26.53
C ALA A 106 -17.08 2.85 -27.37
N ILE A 107 -15.94 2.41 -26.88
CA ILE A 107 -15.20 1.25 -27.41
C ILE A 107 -15.72 -0.04 -26.79
N LYS A 108 -15.28 -1.21 -27.31
CA LYS A 108 -15.46 -2.49 -26.62
C LYS A 108 -14.09 -2.97 -26.12
N ALA A 109 -14.03 -3.37 -24.86
CA ALA A 109 -12.80 -3.81 -24.25
C ALA A 109 -13.03 -4.97 -23.27
N TYR A 110 -12.00 -5.78 -23.11
CA TYR A 110 -11.89 -6.71 -21.98
C TYR A 110 -11.03 -6.09 -20.90
N GLU A 111 -11.43 -6.31 -19.66
CA GLU A 111 -10.57 -6.01 -18.49
C GLU A 111 -9.99 -7.31 -17.98
N TYR A 112 -8.66 -7.34 -17.79
CA TYR A 112 -7.92 -8.44 -17.19
C TYR A 112 -6.82 -7.90 -16.29
N MET A 113 -6.82 -8.32 -15.03
CA MET A 113 -5.84 -7.90 -14.02
C MET A 113 -5.66 -6.37 -13.92
N GLY A 114 -6.78 -5.62 -13.94
CA GLY A 114 -6.78 -4.15 -13.86
C GLY A 114 -6.31 -3.43 -15.13
N ARG A 115 -6.14 -4.14 -16.25
CA ARG A 115 -5.74 -3.59 -17.54
C ARG A 115 -6.80 -3.83 -18.60
N PHE A 116 -6.88 -2.93 -19.58
CA PHE A 116 -7.87 -3.00 -20.64
C PHE A 116 -7.26 -3.38 -21.98
N TYR A 117 -7.91 -4.29 -22.68
CA TYR A 117 -7.54 -4.78 -24.00
C TYR A 117 -8.68 -4.53 -24.98
N VAL A 118 -8.41 -3.75 -26.00
CA VAL A 118 -9.44 -3.27 -26.93
C VAL A 118 -9.88 -4.38 -27.88
N GLN A 119 -11.17 -4.70 -27.85
CA GLN A 119 -11.77 -5.58 -28.83
C GLN A 119 -12.17 -4.81 -30.10
N GLU A 120 -12.78 -3.63 -29.92
CA GLU A 120 -13.21 -2.76 -31.00
C GLU A 120 -12.94 -1.30 -30.64
N GLY A 121 -12.32 -0.54 -31.54
CA GLY A 121 -12.04 0.88 -31.36
C GLY A 121 -10.57 1.24 -31.19
N ASN A 122 -9.59 0.37 -31.54
CA ASN A 122 -8.17 0.65 -31.42
C ASN A 122 -7.73 2.00 -32.02
N LYS A 123 -8.33 2.42 -33.16
CA LYS A 123 -8.01 3.73 -33.77
C LYS A 123 -8.55 4.90 -32.94
N ARG A 124 -9.73 4.75 -32.29
CA ARG A 124 -10.26 5.76 -31.36
C ARG A 124 -9.32 5.94 -30.17
N VAL A 125 -8.87 4.83 -29.58
CA VAL A 125 -7.86 4.85 -28.51
C VAL A 125 -6.56 5.52 -29.00
N SER A 126 -6.11 5.18 -30.21
CA SER A 126 -4.89 5.78 -30.79
C SER A 126 -4.99 7.31 -30.90
N VAL A 127 -6.08 7.82 -31.46
CA VAL A 127 -6.33 9.26 -31.61
C VAL A 127 -6.38 9.94 -30.24
N LEU A 128 -7.18 9.40 -29.31
CA LEU A 128 -7.34 9.99 -27.97
C LEU A 128 -6.04 9.99 -27.19
N LYS A 129 -5.26 8.91 -27.23
CA LYS A 129 -3.91 8.87 -26.62
C LYS A 129 -2.95 9.88 -27.23
N TYR A 130 -3.02 10.06 -28.55
CA TYR A 130 -2.19 11.04 -29.26
C TYR A 130 -2.48 12.47 -28.80
N PHE A 131 -3.75 12.81 -28.61
CA PHE A 131 -4.18 14.13 -28.11
C PHE A 131 -4.11 14.27 -26.59
N GLY A 132 -3.69 13.24 -25.86
CA GLY A 132 -3.49 13.29 -24.42
C GLY A 132 -4.79 13.28 -23.62
N ALA A 133 -5.85 12.65 -24.13
CA ALA A 133 -7.08 12.46 -23.37
C ALA A 133 -6.83 11.49 -22.17
N ASP A 134 -7.53 11.77 -21.07
CA ASP A 134 -7.36 11.00 -19.82
C ASP A 134 -8.16 9.69 -19.81
N SER A 135 -9.33 9.66 -20.48
CA SER A 135 -10.29 8.56 -20.39
C SER A 135 -11.07 8.37 -21.68
N ILE A 136 -11.77 7.24 -21.76
CA ILE A 136 -12.73 6.91 -22.82
C ILE A 136 -13.87 6.05 -22.25
N PHE A 137 -15.09 6.20 -22.76
CA PHE A 137 -16.18 5.27 -22.48
C PHE A 137 -15.95 3.92 -23.18
N ALA A 138 -16.17 2.83 -22.46
CA ALA A 138 -16.01 1.47 -22.96
C ALA A 138 -17.11 0.55 -22.44
N THR A 139 -17.66 -0.28 -23.31
CA THR A 139 -18.43 -1.45 -22.88
C THR A 139 -17.42 -2.54 -22.53
N VAL A 140 -17.36 -2.88 -21.25
CA VAL A 140 -16.29 -3.71 -20.68
C VAL A 140 -16.82 -5.06 -20.24
N THR A 141 -16.08 -6.12 -20.57
CA THR A 141 -16.23 -7.45 -19.98
C THR A 141 -14.97 -7.78 -19.19
N ARG A 142 -15.13 -8.08 -17.91
CA ARG A 142 -14.02 -8.53 -17.04
C ARG A 142 -13.76 -10.00 -17.23
N VAL A 143 -12.51 -10.37 -17.47
CA VAL A 143 -12.04 -11.75 -17.45
C VAL A 143 -11.44 -12.02 -16.07
N VAL A 144 -12.04 -12.93 -15.32
CA VAL A 144 -11.60 -13.27 -13.97
C VAL A 144 -10.58 -14.40 -14.05
N PRO A 145 -9.32 -14.20 -13.59
CA PRO A 145 -8.34 -15.29 -13.50
C PRO A 145 -8.80 -16.30 -12.45
N ARG A 146 -8.40 -17.56 -12.62
CA ARG A 146 -8.64 -18.56 -11.56
C ARG A 146 -7.85 -18.19 -10.30
N PHE A 147 -8.53 -18.23 -9.16
CA PHE A 147 -7.88 -17.93 -7.88
C PHE A 147 -6.70 -18.88 -7.62
N ASN A 148 -5.58 -18.30 -7.25
CA ASN A 148 -4.42 -18.98 -6.69
C ASN A 148 -3.80 -18.09 -5.61
N ASP A 149 -2.87 -18.63 -4.81
CA ASP A 149 -2.31 -17.94 -3.65
C ASP A 149 -1.09 -17.05 -3.99
N THR A 150 -0.98 -16.61 -5.26
CA THR A 150 0.05 -15.62 -5.64
C THR A 150 -0.34 -14.22 -5.18
N PRO A 151 0.64 -13.37 -4.80
CA PRO A 151 0.35 -12.01 -4.36
C PRO A 151 -0.48 -11.21 -5.37
N GLU A 152 -0.15 -11.31 -6.66
CA GLU A 152 -0.82 -10.58 -7.74
C GLU A 152 -2.30 -10.94 -7.87
N ILE A 153 -2.63 -12.23 -7.72
CA ILE A 153 -4.02 -12.71 -7.79
C ILE A 153 -4.79 -12.29 -6.54
N ARG A 154 -4.18 -12.38 -5.34
CA ARG A 154 -4.83 -11.94 -4.10
C ARG A 154 -5.12 -10.42 -4.13
N GLU A 155 -4.16 -9.61 -4.55
CA GLU A 155 -4.31 -8.16 -4.72
C GLU A 155 -5.43 -7.82 -5.71
N TYR A 156 -5.52 -8.57 -6.82
CA TYR A 156 -6.57 -8.36 -7.82
C TYR A 156 -7.96 -8.78 -7.31
N TYR A 157 -8.06 -9.88 -6.54
CA TYR A 157 -9.32 -10.29 -5.93
C TYR A 157 -9.80 -9.28 -4.88
N GLU A 158 -8.90 -8.75 -4.06
CA GLU A 158 -9.20 -7.65 -3.14
C GLU A 158 -9.69 -6.41 -3.90
N PHE A 159 -9.05 -6.06 -5.01
CA PHE A 159 -9.51 -4.98 -5.89
C PHE A 159 -10.93 -5.24 -6.41
N MET A 160 -11.25 -6.44 -6.88
CA MET A 160 -12.57 -6.77 -7.40
C MET A 160 -13.68 -6.62 -6.35
N GLU A 161 -13.40 -7.00 -5.11
CA GLU A 161 -14.34 -6.83 -3.98
C GLU A 161 -14.55 -5.35 -3.65
N TYR A 162 -13.49 -4.54 -3.76
CA TYR A 162 -13.53 -3.13 -3.39
C TYR A 162 -14.01 -2.20 -4.50
N TYR A 163 -13.81 -2.56 -5.75
CA TYR A 163 -14.20 -1.75 -6.90
C TYR A 163 -15.67 -1.29 -6.90
N PRO A 164 -16.67 -2.11 -6.50
CA PRO A 164 -18.06 -1.67 -6.39
C PRO A 164 -18.31 -0.51 -5.41
N LEU A 165 -17.40 -0.29 -4.46
CA LEU A 165 -17.46 0.80 -3.49
C LEU A 165 -16.85 2.08 -4.05
N CYS A 166 -15.65 2.00 -4.62
CA CYS A 166 -14.90 3.18 -5.08
C CYS A 166 -15.11 3.52 -6.57
N GLY A 167 -15.28 2.53 -7.45
CA GLY A 167 -15.40 2.70 -8.89
C GLY A 167 -14.14 3.25 -9.58
N LEU A 168 -12.97 3.17 -8.96
CA LEU A 168 -11.72 3.75 -9.47
C LEU A 168 -10.72 2.66 -9.86
N TYR A 169 -10.39 2.57 -11.15
CA TYR A 169 -9.35 1.67 -11.66
C TYR A 169 -7.92 2.14 -11.34
N ARG A 170 -7.73 3.40 -10.98
CA ARG A 170 -6.40 3.97 -10.70
C ARG A 170 -5.83 3.56 -9.34
N LEU A 171 -6.61 2.88 -8.50
CA LEU A 171 -6.19 2.41 -7.19
C LEU A 171 -5.63 0.99 -7.31
N HIS A 172 -4.32 0.89 -7.44
CA HIS A 172 -3.58 -0.36 -7.37
C HIS A 172 -2.64 -0.33 -6.18
N PHE A 173 -2.71 -1.34 -5.34
CA PHE A 173 -1.85 -1.51 -4.18
C PHE A 173 -0.98 -2.75 -4.35
N THR A 174 0.18 -2.75 -3.69
CA THR A 174 1.11 -3.88 -3.68
C THR A 174 1.08 -4.63 -2.34
N GLN A 175 0.22 -4.21 -1.42
CA GLN A 175 0.12 -4.79 -0.08
C GLN A 175 -1.33 -5.18 0.20
N GLU A 176 -1.54 -6.41 0.62
CA GLU A 176 -2.85 -6.93 1.05
C GLU A 176 -3.46 -6.10 2.19
N GLY A 177 -4.78 -5.94 2.18
CA GLY A 177 -5.53 -5.13 3.16
C GLY A 177 -5.41 -3.62 2.94
N SER A 178 -4.82 -3.17 1.83
CA SER A 178 -4.63 -1.74 1.54
C SER A 178 -5.93 -1.01 1.27
N PHE A 179 -6.89 -1.65 0.61
CA PHE A 179 -8.20 -1.05 0.36
C PHE A 179 -8.97 -0.78 1.66
N ALA A 180 -8.97 -1.72 2.60
CA ALA A 180 -9.60 -1.52 3.91
C ALA A 180 -8.92 -0.40 4.70
N ARG A 181 -7.58 -0.29 4.58
CA ARG A 181 -6.82 0.82 5.19
C ARG A 181 -7.17 2.17 4.56
N LEU A 182 -7.33 2.23 3.24
CA LEU A 182 -7.75 3.44 2.55
C LEU A 182 -9.16 3.86 2.96
N GLN A 183 -10.13 2.93 2.99
CA GLN A 183 -11.49 3.18 3.41
C GLN A 183 -11.53 3.82 4.80
N LYS A 184 -10.77 3.25 5.74
CA LYS A 184 -10.63 3.79 7.10
C LYS A 184 -9.94 5.16 7.13
N ALA A 185 -8.90 5.38 6.32
CA ALA A 185 -8.18 6.65 6.26
C ALA A 185 -9.07 7.79 5.71
N LEU A 186 -10.04 7.46 4.85
CA LEU A 186 -11.05 8.38 4.35
C LEU A 186 -12.23 8.57 5.34
N GLY A 187 -12.19 7.94 6.52
CA GLY A 187 -13.24 8.04 7.53
C GLY A 187 -14.52 7.30 7.18
N LYS A 188 -14.48 6.34 6.27
CA LYS A 188 -15.65 5.61 5.77
C LYS A 188 -15.85 4.26 6.47
N ALA A 189 -17.12 3.83 6.55
CA ALA A 189 -17.46 2.48 6.99
C ALA A 189 -16.97 1.44 5.96
N PRO A 190 -16.73 0.17 6.36
CA PRO A 190 -16.13 -0.85 5.49
C PRO A 190 -16.88 -1.11 4.17
N ASP A 191 -18.20 -0.97 4.17
CA ASP A 191 -19.13 -1.20 3.06
C ASP A 191 -19.72 0.08 2.46
N GLU A 192 -19.26 1.25 2.90
CA GLU A 192 -19.75 2.55 2.43
C GLU A 192 -19.25 2.86 1.03
N LYS A 193 -20.18 3.15 0.12
CA LYS A 193 -19.86 3.57 -1.25
C LYS A 193 -19.34 5.01 -1.27
N TRP A 194 -18.40 5.25 -2.15
CA TRP A 194 -17.84 6.57 -2.37
C TRP A 194 -18.80 7.46 -3.16
N THR A 195 -18.96 8.68 -2.69
CA THR A 195 -19.68 9.74 -3.41
C THR A 195 -18.85 10.23 -4.62
N ALA A 196 -19.46 11.05 -5.48
CA ALA A 196 -18.75 11.70 -6.58
C ALA A 196 -17.62 12.60 -6.07
N ASP A 197 -17.85 13.30 -4.95
CA ASP A 197 -16.89 14.19 -4.33
C ASP A 197 -15.69 13.39 -3.76
N ASP A 198 -15.94 12.29 -3.05
CA ASP A 198 -14.87 11.40 -2.55
C ASP A 198 -13.95 10.92 -3.69
N LYS A 199 -14.56 10.51 -4.82
CA LYS A 199 -13.83 10.06 -5.99
C LYS A 199 -12.97 11.17 -6.60
N ALA A 200 -13.56 12.36 -6.76
CA ALA A 200 -12.86 13.52 -7.30
C ALA A 200 -11.67 13.93 -6.42
N GLU A 201 -11.85 13.92 -5.10
CA GLU A 201 -10.80 14.22 -4.13
C GLU A 201 -9.64 13.23 -4.21
N VAL A 202 -9.94 11.92 -4.20
CA VAL A 202 -8.92 10.88 -4.30
C VAL A 202 -8.21 10.91 -5.66
N VAL A 203 -8.93 11.13 -6.76
CA VAL A 203 -8.32 11.26 -8.09
C VAL A 203 -7.40 12.48 -8.17
N SER A 204 -7.81 13.61 -7.61
CA SER A 204 -6.96 14.81 -7.54
C SER A 204 -5.69 14.56 -6.74
N LEU A 205 -5.83 13.96 -5.56
CA LEU A 205 -4.70 13.59 -4.71
C LEU A 205 -3.74 12.62 -5.42
N MET A 206 -4.29 11.58 -6.05
CA MET A 206 -3.52 10.62 -6.82
C MET A 206 -2.74 11.25 -7.98
N ASN A 207 -3.31 12.22 -8.68
CA ASN A 207 -2.63 12.90 -9.78
C ASN A 207 -1.39 13.67 -9.28
N TRP A 208 -1.49 14.38 -8.16
CA TRP A 208 -0.36 15.08 -7.55
C TRP A 208 0.71 14.12 -7.04
N ILE A 209 0.31 13.06 -6.34
CA ILE A 209 1.22 12.03 -5.84
C ILE A 209 1.92 11.34 -7.02
N THR A 210 1.20 10.94 -8.06
CA THR A 210 1.77 10.28 -9.24
C THR A 210 2.83 11.14 -9.91
N LYS A 211 2.55 12.44 -10.08
CA LYS A 211 3.50 13.37 -10.69
C LYS A 211 4.79 13.48 -9.87
N ALA A 212 4.67 13.67 -8.57
CA ALA A 212 5.83 13.79 -7.69
C ALA A 212 6.57 12.46 -7.54
N TYR A 213 5.86 11.33 -7.41
CA TYR A 213 6.42 9.98 -7.37
C TYR A 213 7.23 9.63 -8.62
N ASN A 214 6.69 9.92 -9.81
CA ASN A 214 7.39 9.67 -11.07
C ASN A 214 8.63 10.57 -11.23
N ALA A 215 8.60 11.81 -10.73
CA ALA A 215 9.76 12.68 -10.70
C ALA A 215 10.94 12.11 -9.88
N HIS A 216 10.64 11.24 -8.89
CA HIS A 216 11.64 10.50 -8.10
C HIS A 216 12.03 9.14 -8.73
N GLY A 217 11.56 8.82 -9.94
CA GLY A 217 11.84 7.56 -10.62
C GLY A 217 10.94 6.40 -10.17
N GLY A 218 9.84 6.69 -9.53
CA GLY A 218 8.85 5.71 -9.08
C GLY A 218 8.19 4.92 -10.21
N ASP A 219 8.15 5.48 -11.43
CA ASP A 219 7.67 4.81 -12.64
C ASP A 219 8.38 3.48 -12.96
N LYS A 220 9.53 3.22 -12.36
CA LYS A 220 10.35 2.01 -12.52
C LYS A 220 10.23 1.04 -11.35
N MET A 221 9.44 1.39 -10.35
CA MET A 221 9.30 0.64 -9.11
C MET A 221 8.05 -0.28 -9.16
N ARG A 222 8.04 -1.30 -8.31
CA ARG A 222 6.87 -2.16 -8.07
C ARG A 222 5.82 -1.45 -7.22
N THR A 223 6.24 -0.66 -6.23
CA THR A 223 5.36 0.20 -5.44
C THR A 223 4.55 1.12 -6.35
N THR A 224 3.37 1.50 -5.92
CA THR A 224 2.45 2.32 -6.71
C THR A 224 2.20 3.68 -6.07
N PRO A 225 1.71 4.67 -6.84
CA PRO A 225 1.25 5.93 -6.24
C PRO A 225 0.17 5.75 -5.17
N ALA A 226 -0.66 4.68 -5.25
CA ALA A 226 -1.65 4.38 -4.23
C ALA A 226 -1.01 3.90 -2.92
N ASP A 227 0.07 3.11 -2.98
CA ASP A 227 0.85 2.75 -1.77
C ASP A 227 1.44 3.99 -1.11
N VAL A 228 1.98 4.92 -1.91
CA VAL A 228 2.50 6.21 -1.41
C VAL A 228 1.39 7.05 -0.80
N MET A 229 0.20 7.09 -1.42
CA MET A 229 -0.96 7.79 -0.86
C MET A 229 -1.31 7.24 0.53
N LEU A 230 -1.36 5.92 0.70
CA LEU A 230 -1.60 5.30 2.02
C LEU A 230 -0.52 5.66 3.04
N LEU A 231 0.74 5.72 2.61
CA LEU A 231 1.84 6.14 3.47
C LEU A 231 1.66 7.61 3.90
N LEU A 232 1.33 8.50 2.97
CA LEU A 232 1.06 9.91 3.27
C LEU A 232 -0.17 10.08 4.19
N LEU A 233 -1.25 9.34 3.97
CA LEU A 233 -2.46 9.38 4.82
C LEU A 233 -2.22 8.85 6.25
N ARG A 234 -1.14 8.13 6.50
CA ARG A 234 -0.71 7.80 7.87
C ARG A 234 0.00 8.96 8.57
N LEU A 235 0.62 9.84 7.79
CA LEU A 235 1.43 10.97 8.28
C LEU A 235 0.64 12.26 8.37
N TYR A 236 -0.23 12.48 7.40
CA TYR A 236 -0.99 13.72 7.22
C TYR A 236 -2.48 13.42 7.18
N LYS A 237 -3.30 14.37 7.64
CA LYS A 237 -4.75 14.28 7.48
C LYS A 237 -5.12 14.53 6.01
N LEU A 238 -6.20 13.90 5.54
CA LEU A 238 -6.70 14.10 4.18
C LEU A 238 -6.95 15.58 3.87
N ASP A 239 -7.61 16.30 4.78
CA ASP A 239 -7.91 17.72 4.62
C ASP A 239 -6.65 18.59 4.54
N GLU A 240 -5.56 18.21 5.19
CA GLU A 240 -4.27 18.86 5.08
C GLU A 240 -3.66 18.64 3.70
N LEU A 241 -3.63 17.38 3.22
CA LEU A 241 -3.10 17.05 1.89
C LEU A 241 -3.86 17.74 0.75
N LYS A 242 -5.17 17.97 0.90
CA LYS A 242 -5.97 18.71 -0.09
C LYS A 242 -5.50 20.17 -0.30
N THR A 243 -4.86 20.76 0.69
CA THR A 243 -4.37 22.13 0.63
C THR A 243 -2.94 22.26 0.10
N TYR A 244 -2.25 21.14 -0.11
CA TYR A 244 -0.85 21.13 -0.53
C TYR A 244 -0.66 21.68 -1.95
N SER A 245 0.31 22.54 -2.09
CA SER A 245 0.87 22.94 -3.39
C SER A 245 1.73 21.80 -3.99
N PRO A 246 2.03 21.83 -5.29
CA PRO A 246 2.94 20.86 -5.92
C PRO A 246 4.30 20.75 -5.22
N ALA A 247 4.84 21.85 -4.73
CA ALA A 247 6.11 21.87 -4.01
C ALA A 247 6.01 21.18 -2.64
N GLN A 248 4.88 21.35 -1.93
CA GLN A 248 4.63 20.66 -0.67
C GLN A 248 4.44 19.15 -0.87
N PHE A 249 3.77 18.71 -1.96
CA PHE A 249 3.70 17.30 -2.31
C PHE A 249 5.07 16.71 -2.60
N ALA A 250 5.91 17.42 -3.37
CA ALA A 250 7.28 16.98 -3.63
C ALA A 250 8.06 16.81 -2.32
N ALA A 251 8.02 17.81 -1.44
CA ALA A 251 8.69 17.74 -0.14
C ALA A 251 8.13 16.63 0.78
N ALA A 252 6.82 16.38 0.75
CA ALA A 252 6.21 15.28 1.51
C ALA A 252 6.67 13.90 0.99
N ILE A 253 6.83 13.75 -0.32
CA ILE A 253 7.35 12.53 -0.93
C ILE A 253 8.84 12.38 -0.65
N ASP A 254 9.64 13.46 -0.77
CA ASP A 254 11.05 13.45 -0.35
C ASP A 254 11.22 12.93 1.08
N ALA A 255 10.41 13.44 1.99
CA ALA A 255 10.47 13.07 3.41
C ALA A 255 10.15 11.58 3.66
N VAL A 256 9.31 10.95 2.83
CA VAL A 256 8.91 9.55 2.98
C VAL A 256 9.61 8.61 2.00
N TRP A 257 10.52 9.11 1.15
CA TRP A 257 11.09 8.31 0.06
C TRP A 257 11.82 7.06 0.54
N ASP A 258 12.55 7.14 1.62
CA ASP A 258 13.20 5.97 2.22
C ASP A 258 12.18 4.91 2.68
N ASN A 259 11.01 5.32 3.13
CA ASN A 259 9.92 4.40 3.47
C ASN A 259 9.29 3.77 2.21
N VAL A 260 9.19 4.53 1.10
CA VAL A 260 8.76 3.98 -0.21
C VAL A 260 9.76 2.93 -0.70
N LEU A 261 11.06 3.20 -0.61
CA LEU A 261 12.10 2.23 -0.96
C LEU A 261 12.08 0.98 -0.06
N ALA A 262 11.72 1.12 1.21
CA ALA A 262 11.53 -0.01 2.11
C ALA A 262 10.33 -0.90 1.72
N LEU A 263 9.26 -0.31 1.17
CA LEU A 263 8.11 -1.05 0.61
C LEU A 263 8.46 -1.80 -0.67
N GLU A 264 9.35 -1.22 -1.50
CA GLU A 264 9.80 -1.84 -2.76
C GLU A 264 10.53 -3.15 -2.53
N ARG A 265 11.27 -3.25 -1.44
CA ARG A 265 12.03 -4.44 -1.06
C ARG A 265 11.60 -4.89 0.33
N PRO A 266 10.43 -5.51 0.48
CA PRO A 266 10.05 -6.07 1.77
C PRO A 266 11.03 -7.19 2.11
N GLU A 267 12.06 -6.87 2.89
CA GLU A 267 12.87 -7.93 3.49
C GLU A 267 11.96 -8.74 4.43
N PRO A 268 11.96 -10.06 4.33
CA PRO A 268 11.23 -10.87 5.29
C PRO A 268 11.71 -10.49 6.69
N VAL A 269 10.77 -10.27 7.61
CA VAL A 269 11.10 -9.93 9.00
C VAL A 269 12.02 -11.02 9.55
N LYS A 270 13.31 -10.73 9.62
CA LYS A 270 14.29 -11.62 10.25
C LYS A 270 14.13 -11.46 11.76
N LEU A 271 13.45 -12.42 12.36
CA LEU A 271 13.41 -12.51 13.82
C LEU A 271 14.83 -12.81 14.32
N SER A 272 15.51 -11.81 14.86
CA SER A 272 16.79 -12.00 15.51
C SER A 272 16.54 -12.34 16.97
N THR A 273 17.03 -13.48 17.41
CA THR A 273 17.05 -13.90 18.82
C THR A 273 18.22 -13.30 19.59
N GLN A 274 19.13 -12.65 18.88
CA GLN A 274 20.28 -11.95 19.47
C GLN A 274 20.27 -10.49 19.03
N PRO A 275 20.74 -9.55 19.87
CA PRO A 275 20.93 -8.18 19.44
C PRO A 275 21.79 -8.15 18.16
N ALA A 276 21.32 -7.48 17.12
CA ALA A 276 22.10 -7.31 15.91
C ALA A 276 23.43 -6.65 16.29
N ALA A 277 24.53 -7.29 15.96
CA ALA A 277 25.83 -6.64 16.06
C ALA A 277 25.77 -5.31 15.28
N PRO A 278 26.28 -4.20 15.83
CA PRO A 278 26.20 -2.92 15.14
C PRO A 278 26.78 -3.06 13.75
N ALA A 279 25.97 -2.69 12.74
CA ALA A 279 26.39 -2.76 11.35
C ALA A 279 27.68 -1.97 11.21
N LYS A 280 28.77 -2.64 10.82
CA LYS A 280 30.01 -1.96 10.47
C LYS A 280 29.71 -1.09 9.25
N LYS A 281 29.42 0.18 9.48
CA LYS A 281 29.46 1.18 8.41
C LYS A 281 30.91 1.27 7.97
N ASN A 282 31.25 0.66 6.84
CA ASN A 282 32.53 0.81 6.19
C ASN A 282 32.64 2.23 5.58
N SER A 283 32.65 3.25 6.40
CA SER A 283 33.06 4.58 6.00
C SER A 283 34.59 4.58 5.91
N LEU A 284 35.14 5.13 4.82
CA LEU A 284 36.59 5.36 4.70
C LEU A 284 37.14 6.18 5.88
N LEU A 285 36.32 7.04 6.49
CA LEU A 285 36.66 7.80 7.70
C LEU A 285 36.80 6.92 8.94
N ASP A 286 36.02 5.84 9.07
CA ASP A 286 36.13 4.87 10.18
C ASP A 286 37.43 4.04 10.10
N ARG A 287 38.07 3.96 8.91
CA ARG A 287 39.38 3.33 8.69
C ARG A 287 40.54 4.23 9.06
N ILE A 288 40.35 5.55 8.97
CA ILE A 288 41.45 6.54 9.19
C ILE A 288 41.52 7.01 10.63
N LEU A 289 40.39 7.00 11.38
CA LEU A 289 40.31 7.41 12.77
C LEU A 289 39.54 6.37 13.62
N PRO A 290 40.16 5.23 13.92
CA PRO A 290 39.55 4.27 14.83
C PRO A 290 39.60 4.87 16.26
N GLY A 291 38.42 5.27 16.79
CA GLY A 291 38.33 5.67 18.19
C GLY A 291 37.53 6.93 18.52
N ILE A 292 36.96 7.62 17.55
CA ILE A 292 36.06 8.79 17.79
C ILE A 292 34.58 8.42 17.63
N ARG A 293 34.17 7.30 18.16
CA ARG A 293 32.78 7.08 18.59
C ARG A 293 32.80 7.12 20.11
N SER A 294 32.58 8.30 20.67
CA SER A 294 32.12 8.37 22.04
C SER A 294 30.77 7.65 22.09
N GLU A 295 30.73 6.44 22.70
CA GLU A 295 29.47 5.93 23.20
C GLU A 295 28.85 7.07 24.00
N PRO A 296 27.54 7.40 23.80
CA PRO A 296 26.94 8.44 24.62
C PRO A 296 27.15 8.04 26.10
N SER A 297 27.75 8.92 26.83
CA SER A 297 28.06 8.68 28.25
C SER A 297 26.77 8.50 29.08
N HIS A 298 25.68 8.99 28.57
CA HIS A 298 24.35 8.93 29.16
C HIS A 298 23.29 8.94 28.04
N LEU A 299 22.28 8.10 28.17
CA LEU A 299 21.17 7.98 27.20
C LEU A 299 19.84 8.22 27.91
N LYS A 300 19.01 9.16 27.44
CA LYS A 300 17.67 9.37 27.95
C LYS A 300 16.67 8.67 27.07
N VAL A 301 15.88 7.76 27.66
CA VAL A 301 14.93 6.90 26.96
C VAL A 301 13.51 7.17 27.44
N ALA A 302 12.63 7.56 26.55
CA ALA A 302 11.21 7.81 26.85
C ALA A 302 10.34 6.64 26.42
N PHE A 303 9.34 6.34 27.25
CA PHE A 303 8.28 5.38 26.94
C PHE A 303 6.94 6.12 26.84
N VAL A 304 6.29 6.06 25.69
CA VAL A 304 4.99 6.68 25.44
C VAL A 304 3.94 5.59 25.37
N ASN A 305 3.05 5.57 26.35
CA ASN A 305 2.06 4.51 26.59
C ASN A 305 0.65 5.01 26.30
N GLU A 306 -0.19 4.15 25.66
CA GLU A 306 -1.59 4.46 25.38
C GLU A 306 -2.45 4.52 26.67
N ARG A 307 -2.10 3.75 27.67
CA ARG A 307 -2.80 3.65 28.96
C ARG A 307 -1.84 3.76 30.12
N THR A 308 -2.38 3.76 31.35
CA THR A 308 -1.55 3.69 32.56
C THR A 308 -1.30 2.25 32.99
N PRO A 309 -0.26 1.97 33.79
CA PRO A 309 0.03 0.63 34.31
C PRO A 309 -1.13 -0.01 35.08
N GLU A 310 -1.92 0.80 35.77
CA GLU A 310 -3.07 0.35 36.58
C GLU A 310 -4.24 -0.09 35.70
N THR A 311 -4.39 0.49 34.53
CA THR A 311 -5.52 0.23 33.62
C THR A 311 -5.20 -0.73 32.49
N SER A 312 -3.94 -1.12 32.32
CA SER A 312 -3.48 -1.98 31.25
C SER A 312 -2.32 -2.87 31.65
N THR A 313 -2.54 -4.18 31.61
CA THR A 313 -1.48 -5.19 31.84
C THR A 313 -0.36 -5.04 30.80
N TRP A 314 -0.69 -4.65 29.56
CA TRP A 314 0.28 -4.37 28.53
C TRP A 314 1.22 -3.22 28.89
N THR A 315 0.66 -2.12 29.38
CA THR A 315 1.44 -0.98 29.85
C THR A 315 2.25 -1.35 31.11
N SER A 316 1.67 -2.09 32.05
CA SER A 316 2.37 -2.58 33.26
C SER A 316 3.61 -3.41 32.90
N GLN A 317 3.54 -4.27 31.86
CA GLN A 317 4.71 -5.04 31.43
C GLN A 317 5.80 -4.17 30.76
N HIS A 318 5.41 -3.13 30.02
CA HIS A 318 6.38 -2.17 29.49
C HIS A 318 7.03 -1.35 30.59
N GLU A 319 6.29 -0.95 31.61
CA GLU A 319 6.83 -0.26 32.78
C GLU A 319 7.78 -1.14 33.59
N PHE A 320 7.46 -2.43 33.72
CA PHE A 320 8.41 -3.37 34.30
C PHE A 320 9.72 -3.44 33.49
N GLY A 321 9.63 -3.53 32.17
CA GLY A 321 10.80 -3.49 31.27
C GLY A 321 11.59 -2.17 31.39
N ARG A 322 10.88 -1.03 31.51
CA ARG A 322 11.50 0.29 31.71
C ARG A 322 12.29 0.34 33.03
N THR A 323 11.69 -0.08 34.11
CA THR A 323 12.39 -0.10 35.42
C THR A 323 13.58 -1.04 35.46
N GLN A 324 13.53 -2.15 34.68
CA GLN A 324 14.67 -3.04 34.50
C GLN A 324 15.82 -2.35 33.75
N LEU A 325 15.53 -1.50 32.75
CA LEU A 325 16.56 -0.71 32.06
C LEU A 325 17.30 0.23 33.03
N ASP A 326 16.57 0.94 33.89
CA ASP A 326 17.17 1.82 34.92
C ASP A 326 18.08 1.05 35.88
N GLN A 327 17.69 -0.17 36.22
CA GLN A 327 18.50 -1.01 37.15
C GLN A 327 19.74 -1.58 36.48
N VAL A 328 19.57 -2.17 35.29
CA VAL A 328 20.65 -2.86 34.56
C VAL A 328 21.69 -1.88 34.02
N PHE A 329 21.24 -0.71 33.59
CA PHE A 329 22.14 0.32 33.03
C PHE A 329 22.24 1.57 33.90
N ALA A 330 22.19 1.38 35.20
CA ALA A 330 22.31 2.46 36.19
C ALA A 330 23.50 3.40 35.91
N GLY A 331 23.23 4.70 35.86
CA GLY A 331 24.21 5.74 35.54
C GLY A 331 24.56 5.90 34.07
N LYS A 332 24.05 5.03 33.17
CA LYS A 332 24.20 5.14 31.70
C LYS A 332 22.91 5.44 31.01
N VAL A 333 21.77 4.98 31.55
CA VAL A 333 20.44 5.19 31.00
C VAL A 333 19.54 5.83 32.04
N GLU A 334 18.83 6.87 31.65
CA GLU A 334 17.72 7.47 32.40
C GLU A 334 16.44 7.19 31.64
N THR A 335 15.39 6.70 32.30
CA THR A 335 14.12 6.45 31.64
C THR A 335 12.99 7.32 32.17
N VAL A 336 12.08 7.70 31.29
CA VAL A 336 10.87 8.47 31.60
C VAL A 336 9.67 7.85 30.90
N ALA A 337 8.49 7.90 31.54
CA ALA A 337 7.26 7.39 30.97
C ALA A 337 6.20 8.49 30.82
N TYR A 338 5.48 8.46 29.70
CA TYR A 338 4.33 9.30 29.39
C TYR A 338 3.13 8.38 29.15
N HIS A 339 2.00 8.67 29.81
CA HIS A 339 0.81 7.81 29.76
C HIS A 339 -0.37 8.56 29.16
N GLY A 340 -1.35 7.80 28.65
CA GLY A 340 -2.60 8.35 28.09
C GLY A 340 -2.44 8.91 26.69
N ALA A 341 -1.53 8.35 25.87
CA ALA A 341 -1.37 8.72 24.48
C ALA A 341 -2.52 8.20 23.62
N GLU A 342 -3.45 9.07 23.25
CA GLU A 342 -4.60 8.74 22.40
C GLU A 342 -4.29 9.05 20.92
N PRO A 343 -4.32 8.04 20.02
CA PRO A 343 -4.13 8.27 18.59
C PRO A 343 -5.15 9.25 18.02
N GLY A 344 -4.66 10.22 17.24
CA GLY A 344 -5.51 11.25 16.62
C GLY A 344 -5.98 12.36 17.57
N LYS A 345 -5.55 12.34 18.84
CA LYS A 345 -5.80 13.41 19.81
C LYS A 345 -4.47 14.01 20.29
N ASN A 346 -3.86 13.43 21.33
CA ASN A 346 -2.68 13.96 22.01
C ASN A 346 -1.41 13.11 21.84
N ALA A 347 -1.46 12.03 21.07
CA ALA A 347 -0.31 11.12 20.92
C ALA A 347 0.90 11.85 20.32
N ASP A 348 0.69 12.71 19.31
CA ASP A 348 1.76 13.52 18.71
C ASP A 348 2.39 14.47 19.74
N GLU A 349 1.56 15.13 20.54
CA GLU A 349 2.01 16.07 21.56
C GLU A 349 2.86 15.37 22.62
N LEU A 350 2.47 14.16 23.03
CA LEU A 350 3.22 13.41 24.05
C LEU A 350 4.56 12.88 23.50
N VAL A 351 4.61 12.47 22.23
CA VAL A 351 5.88 12.07 21.60
C VAL A 351 6.79 13.28 21.44
N GLU A 352 6.26 14.42 20.97
CA GLU A 352 7.01 15.68 20.89
C GLU A 352 7.53 16.13 22.24
N LYS A 353 6.68 16.07 23.28
CA LYS A 353 7.08 16.41 24.63
C LYS A 353 8.24 15.55 25.11
N ALA A 354 8.17 14.24 24.87
CA ALA A 354 9.27 13.32 25.23
C ALA A 354 10.59 13.74 24.57
N ILE A 355 10.56 14.17 23.32
CA ILE A 355 11.73 14.62 22.57
C ILE A 355 12.22 15.99 23.11
N GLN A 356 11.30 16.93 23.34
CA GLN A 356 11.62 18.25 23.90
C GLN A 356 12.20 18.16 25.32
N ASP A 357 11.75 17.18 26.12
CA ASP A 357 12.31 16.86 27.42
C ASP A 357 13.71 16.19 27.33
N GLY A 358 14.25 16.05 26.12
CA GLY A 358 15.63 15.61 25.85
C GLY A 358 15.80 14.10 25.69
N ALA A 359 14.76 13.37 25.25
CA ALA A 359 14.91 11.94 24.96
C ALA A 359 15.73 11.71 23.67
N ASP A 360 16.79 10.90 23.79
CA ASP A 360 17.59 10.42 22.66
C ASP A 360 16.92 9.25 21.94
N MET A 361 16.04 8.53 22.66
CA MET A 361 15.32 7.37 22.17
C MET A 361 13.89 7.36 22.72
N VAL A 362 12.91 7.09 21.86
CA VAL A 362 11.50 7.01 22.24
C VAL A 362 10.92 5.66 21.86
N PHE A 363 10.36 4.96 22.84
CA PHE A 363 9.55 3.76 22.66
C PHE A 363 8.07 4.13 22.70
N THR A 364 7.35 3.92 21.61
CA THR A 364 5.89 3.98 21.60
C THR A 364 5.34 2.57 21.71
N THR A 365 4.60 2.28 22.77
CA THR A 365 4.33 0.90 23.22
C THR A 365 3.06 0.28 22.63
N SER A 366 2.46 0.91 21.62
CA SER A 366 1.24 0.42 20.96
C SER A 366 1.35 0.56 19.44
N PRO A 367 0.82 -0.43 18.67
CA PRO A 367 0.71 -0.32 17.21
C PRO A 367 -0.11 0.89 16.76
N LYS A 368 -1.06 1.35 17.57
CA LYS A 368 -1.90 2.51 17.24
C LYS A 368 -1.11 3.83 17.24
N LEU A 369 0.07 3.87 17.86
CA LEU A 369 0.95 5.04 17.94
C LEU A 369 1.93 5.13 16.76
N VAL A 370 1.87 4.21 15.80
CA VAL A 370 2.81 4.20 14.65
C VAL A 370 2.77 5.49 13.84
N GLY A 371 1.59 6.11 13.65
CA GLY A 371 1.46 7.39 12.95
C GLY A 371 2.21 8.54 13.65
N ALA A 372 2.02 8.67 14.98
CA ALA A 372 2.74 9.66 15.77
C ALA A 372 4.26 9.41 15.75
N SER A 373 4.68 8.13 15.82
CA SER A 373 6.08 7.72 15.73
C SER A 373 6.72 8.14 14.41
N LEU A 374 6.03 7.90 13.29
CA LEU A 374 6.52 8.27 11.96
C LEU A 374 6.65 9.78 11.80
N ARG A 375 5.62 10.54 12.20
CA ARG A 375 5.64 12.01 12.13
C ARG A 375 6.78 12.60 12.94
N ALA A 376 6.99 12.09 14.15
CA ALA A 376 8.09 12.53 15.01
C ALA A 376 9.47 12.16 14.43
N ALA A 377 9.64 10.95 13.89
CA ALA A 377 10.88 10.52 13.27
C ALA A 377 11.28 11.37 12.05
N LEU A 378 10.30 11.82 11.27
CA LEU A 378 10.56 12.70 10.13
C LEU A 378 10.96 14.13 10.55
N ARG A 379 10.43 14.62 11.67
CA ARG A 379 10.78 15.94 12.21
C ARG A 379 12.09 15.95 12.99
N HIS A 380 12.41 14.82 13.62
CA HIS A 380 13.55 14.65 14.50
C HIS A 380 14.42 13.45 14.07
N PRO A 381 15.15 13.54 12.94
CA PRO A 381 15.91 12.42 12.40
C PRO A 381 17.06 11.95 13.30
N ASP A 382 17.48 12.80 14.24
CA ASP A 382 18.53 12.48 15.21
C ASP A 382 18.02 11.65 16.41
N VAL A 383 16.72 11.63 16.65
CA VAL A 383 16.08 10.85 17.72
C VAL A 383 15.71 9.47 17.23
N ARG A 384 16.07 8.43 17.96
CA ARG A 384 15.72 7.05 17.60
C ARG A 384 14.31 6.72 18.10
N ILE A 385 13.41 6.43 17.19
CA ILE A 385 12.03 6.08 17.53
C ILE A 385 11.76 4.61 17.21
N LEU A 386 11.25 3.88 18.24
CA LEU A 386 10.87 2.48 18.15
C LEU A 386 9.38 2.34 18.46
N ASN A 387 8.66 1.64 17.60
CA ASN A 387 7.25 1.37 17.79
C ASN A 387 6.97 -0.11 18.04
N CYS A 388 6.18 -0.43 19.05
CA CYS A 388 5.78 -1.80 19.35
C CYS A 388 4.69 -2.27 18.38
N SER A 389 5.13 -2.78 17.23
CA SER A 389 4.26 -3.34 16.20
C SER A 389 5.00 -4.32 15.31
N VAL A 390 4.25 -5.13 14.58
CA VAL A 390 4.73 -6.00 13.48
C VAL A 390 4.08 -5.59 12.16
N ASP A 391 3.82 -4.30 12.00
CA ASP A 391 3.25 -3.72 10.79
C ASP A 391 4.32 -3.61 9.67
N MET A 392 4.04 -2.81 8.66
CA MET A 392 4.90 -2.63 7.49
C MET A 392 6.33 -2.18 7.88
N PRO A 393 7.35 -2.50 7.04
CA PRO A 393 8.68 -1.96 7.25
C PRO A 393 8.69 -0.44 7.05
N TYR A 394 9.41 0.25 7.92
CA TYR A 394 9.65 1.70 7.84
C TYR A 394 11.14 1.97 7.95
N ALA A 395 11.67 2.88 7.14
CA ALA A 395 13.07 3.27 7.22
C ALA A 395 13.34 4.26 8.37
N SER A 396 12.36 5.12 8.67
CA SER A 396 12.49 6.19 9.67
C SER A 396 12.30 5.75 11.12
N ILE A 397 11.62 4.63 11.34
CA ILE A 397 11.44 4.04 12.69
C ILE A 397 11.81 2.57 12.69
N ARG A 398 12.15 2.04 13.86
CA ARG A 398 12.30 0.59 14.06
C ARG A 398 11.05 0.05 14.73
N THR A 399 10.47 -1.00 14.15
CA THR A 399 9.41 -1.76 14.82
C THR A 399 10.01 -2.88 15.65
N TYR A 400 9.38 -3.18 16.78
CA TYR A 400 9.73 -4.31 17.64
C TYR A 400 8.47 -5.00 18.14
N TYR A 401 8.57 -6.30 18.37
CA TYR A 401 7.49 -7.09 18.95
C TYR A 401 8.06 -8.37 19.56
N SER A 402 7.46 -8.83 20.65
CA SER A 402 7.85 -10.09 21.26
C SER A 402 7.04 -11.28 20.69
N ARG A 403 7.62 -12.48 20.74
CA ARG A 403 6.98 -13.73 20.27
C ARG A 403 5.92 -14.23 21.24
N VAL A 404 4.95 -13.39 21.59
CA VAL A 404 3.88 -13.68 22.59
C VAL A 404 3.09 -14.92 22.22
N TYR A 405 2.96 -15.24 20.93
CA TYR A 405 2.24 -16.42 20.46
C TYR A 405 2.81 -17.74 21.01
N GLU A 406 4.12 -17.81 21.32
CA GLU A 406 4.71 -19.01 21.94
C GLU A 406 4.16 -19.24 23.34
N ALA A 407 4.10 -18.19 24.16
CA ALA A 407 3.49 -18.25 25.47
C ALA A 407 1.97 -18.55 25.37
N LYS A 408 1.30 -18.02 24.33
CA LYS A 408 -0.13 -18.29 24.10
C LYS A 408 -0.40 -19.75 23.73
N PHE A 409 0.50 -20.40 23.02
CA PHE A 409 0.42 -21.83 22.76
C PHE A 409 0.42 -22.63 24.08
N ILE A 410 1.35 -22.31 24.97
CA ILE A 410 1.45 -22.97 26.29
C ILE A 410 0.20 -22.70 27.13
N THR A 411 -0.28 -21.45 27.16
CA THR A 411 -1.50 -21.10 27.93
C THR A 411 -2.74 -21.80 27.37
N GLY A 412 -2.81 -22.01 26.06
CA GLY A 412 -3.87 -22.80 25.42
C GLY A 412 -3.85 -24.27 25.86
N ALA A 413 -2.65 -24.87 25.88
CA ALA A 413 -2.45 -26.23 26.37
C ALA A 413 -2.89 -26.38 27.85
N ILE A 414 -2.48 -25.44 28.69
CA ILE A 414 -2.87 -25.41 30.09
C ILE A 414 -4.39 -25.25 30.24
N ALA A 415 -4.99 -24.31 29.49
CA ALA A 415 -6.44 -24.07 29.56
C ALA A 415 -7.25 -25.32 29.21
N ALA A 416 -6.86 -26.05 28.17
CA ALA A 416 -7.51 -27.30 27.79
C ALA A 416 -7.30 -28.44 28.80
N ALA A 417 -6.13 -28.47 29.45
CA ALA A 417 -5.83 -29.48 30.48
C ALA A 417 -6.64 -29.28 31.74
N VAL A 418 -6.98 -28.05 32.13
CA VAL A 418 -7.78 -27.74 33.34
C VAL A 418 -9.24 -27.54 33.05
N ALA A 419 -9.67 -27.52 31.81
CA ALA A 419 -11.07 -27.36 31.42
C ALA A 419 -11.88 -28.59 31.86
N ARG A 420 -13.03 -28.36 32.49
CA ARG A 420 -13.95 -29.43 32.91
C ARG A 420 -14.79 -29.97 31.77
N GLU A 421 -14.94 -29.16 30.71
CA GLU A 421 -15.68 -29.50 29.50
C GLU A 421 -14.77 -29.29 28.26
N ASP A 422 -15.15 -29.81 27.11
CA ASP A 422 -14.43 -29.61 25.85
C ASP A 422 -14.60 -28.17 25.30
N ARG A 423 -14.55 -27.15 26.17
CA ARG A 423 -14.80 -25.75 25.84
C ARG A 423 -13.85 -24.83 26.62
N VAL A 424 -13.22 -23.91 25.91
CA VAL A 424 -12.40 -22.83 26.48
C VAL A 424 -12.73 -21.50 25.82
N GLY A 425 -12.69 -20.42 26.59
CA GLY A 425 -12.87 -19.05 26.07
C GLY A 425 -11.54 -18.34 25.91
N TYR A 426 -11.42 -17.53 24.87
CA TYR A 426 -10.32 -16.60 24.65
C TYR A 426 -10.87 -15.17 24.51
N VAL A 427 -10.43 -14.28 25.40
CA VAL A 427 -10.72 -12.85 25.30
C VAL A 427 -9.54 -12.16 24.63
N ALA A 428 -9.76 -11.56 23.46
CA ALA A 428 -8.81 -10.73 22.77
C ALA A 428 -9.17 -9.24 22.91
N ASP A 429 -8.19 -8.35 22.89
CA ASP A 429 -8.45 -6.92 23.05
C ASP A 429 -8.97 -6.33 21.72
N THR A 430 -8.08 -5.95 20.83
CA THR A 430 -8.42 -5.27 19.57
C THR A 430 -7.80 -6.07 18.40
N PRO A 431 -8.49 -6.22 17.26
CA PRO A 431 -7.97 -6.97 16.11
C PRO A 431 -6.86 -6.19 15.40
N THR A 432 -5.71 -6.05 16.06
CA THR A 432 -4.50 -5.47 15.49
C THR A 432 -3.58 -6.54 14.93
N PHE A 433 -2.65 -6.14 14.07
CA PHE A 433 -1.68 -7.05 13.49
C PHE A 433 -0.90 -7.82 14.59
N GLY A 434 -0.77 -9.13 14.43
CA GLY A 434 -0.13 -10.03 15.42
C GLY A 434 -1.11 -10.69 16.40
N VAL A 435 -2.25 -10.10 16.69
CA VAL A 435 -3.26 -10.69 17.60
C VAL A 435 -3.85 -11.99 17.05
N PRO A 436 -4.18 -12.13 15.74
CA PRO A 436 -4.62 -13.41 15.18
C PRO A 436 -3.61 -14.55 15.38
N ALA A 437 -2.31 -14.28 15.30
CA ALA A 437 -1.28 -15.29 15.57
C ALA A 437 -1.33 -15.78 17.04
N ASN A 438 -1.58 -14.87 17.98
CA ASN A 438 -1.75 -15.23 19.38
C ASN A 438 -2.98 -16.11 19.63
N ILE A 439 -4.11 -15.78 18.98
CA ILE A 439 -5.36 -16.54 19.07
C ILE A 439 -5.17 -17.94 18.48
N ASN A 440 -4.58 -18.02 17.29
CA ASN A 440 -4.32 -19.28 16.61
C ASN A 440 -3.37 -20.17 17.41
N ALA A 441 -2.30 -19.60 17.96
CA ALA A 441 -1.35 -20.35 18.80
C ALA A 441 -2.03 -20.91 20.06
N PHE A 442 -2.88 -20.13 20.72
CA PHE A 442 -3.68 -20.60 21.86
C PHE A 442 -4.58 -21.78 21.45
N ALA A 443 -5.30 -21.64 20.34
CA ALA A 443 -6.19 -22.69 19.85
C ALA A 443 -5.42 -23.97 19.47
N LEU A 444 -4.24 -23.84 18.86
CA LEU A 444 -3.37 -24.98 18.52
C LEU A 444 -2.87 -25.68 19.80
N GLY A 445 -2.42 -24.92 20.80
CA GLY A 445 -2.00 -25.47 22.10
C GLY A 445 -3.13 -26.19 22.80
N ALA A 446 -4.33 -25.62 22.81
CA ALA A 446 -5.52 -26.24 23.39
C ALA A 446 -5.88 -27.58 22.68
N ARG A 447 -5.86 -27.58 21.35
CA ARG A 447 -6.17 -28.78 20.55
C ARG A 447 -5.09 -29.86 20.64
N MET A 448 -3.86 -29.52 20.91
CA MET A 448 -2.79 -30.48 21.14
C MET A 448 -3.08 -31.34 22.38
N VAL A 449 -3.65 -30.76 23.42
CA VAL A 449 -4.00 -31.47 24.67
C VAL A 449 -5.36 -32.16 24.55
N ASN A 450 -6.35 -31.47 24.01
CA ASN A 450 -7.69 -32.01 23.80
C ASN A 450 -8.15 -31.74 22.34
N PRO A 451 -8.07 -32.75 21.44
CA PRO A 451 -8.46 -32.57 20.03
C PRO A 451 -9.92 -32.20 19.80
N ARG A 452 -10.80 -32.41 20.79
CA ARG A 452 -12.24 -32.08 20.73
C ARG A 452 -12.57 -30.70 21.26
N VAL A 453 -11.58 -29.99 21.85
CA VAL A 453 -11.82 -28.70 22.46
C VAL A 453 -12.35 -27.67 21.46
N LYS A 454 -13.38 -26.95 21.87
CA LYS A 454 -13.92 -25.80 21.15
C LYS A 454 -13.39 -24.52 21.80
N VAL A 455 -12.68 -23.71 20.99
CA VAL A 455 -12.18 -22.42 21.44
C VAL A 455 -13.15 -21.35 20.93
N SER A 456 -13.77 -20.63 21.88
CA SER A 456 -14.65 -19.49 21.58
C SER A 456 -13.88 -18.18 21.75
N LEU A 457 -13.99 -17.27 20.78
CA LEU A 457 -13.32 -15.96 20.78
C LEU A 457 -14.31 -14.85 21.09
N GLN A 458 -13.91 -13.94 21.99
CA GLN A 458 -14.63 -12.71 22.27
C GLN A 458 -13.66 -11.53 22.23
N TRP A 459 -14.12 -10.40 21.69
CA TRP A 459 -13.34 -9.16 21.61
C TRP A 459 -13.74 -8.19 22.72
N SER A 460 -12.79 -7.73 23.55
CA SER A 460 -13.06 -6.76 24.62
C SER A 460 -13.27 -5.33 24.10
N CYS A 461 -12.86 -5.04 22.87
CA CYS A 461 -13.14 -3.75 22.23
C CYS A 461 -14.59 -3.59 21.75
N LEU A 462 -15.39 -4.67 21.73
CA LEU A 462 -16.81 -4.62 21.38
C LEU A 462 -17.66 -4.28 22.60
N PRO A 463 -18.85 -3.66 22.43
CA PRO A 463 -19.76 -3.37 23.54
C PRO A 463 -20.20 -4.65 24.28
N GLY A 464 -20.27 -4.57 25.60
CA GLY A 464 -20.69 -5.67 26.48
C GLY A 464 -19.55 -6.27 27.29
N ASP A 465 -19.93 -7.15 28.24
CA ASP A 465 -18.94 -7.88 29.04
C ASP A 465 -18.49 -9.14 28.29
N PRO A 466 -17.22 -9.21 27.85
CA PRO A 466 -16.71 -10.34 27.08
C PRO A 466 -16.70 -11.65 27.88
N ILE A 467 -16.67 -11.61 29.22
CA ILE A 467 -16.69 -12.80 30.05
C ILE A 467 -18.10 -13.36 30.12
N GLN A 468 -19.13 -12.52 30.29
CA GLN A 468 -20.53 -12.97 30.30
C GLN A 468 -20.97 -13.59 28.97
N ALA A 469 -20.37 -13.22 27.86
CA ALA A 469 -20.65 -13.81 26.56
C ALA A 469 -20.33 -15.32 26.49
N PHE A 470 -19.44 -15.83 27.36
CA PHE A 470 -19.14 -17.27 27.46
C PHE A 470 -20.04 -18.04 28.40
N GLN A 471 -20.89 -17.36 29.18
CA GLN A 471 -21.79 -18.00 30.15
C GLN A 471 -23.14 -18.40 29.52
N LYS A 472 -23.38 -18.00 28.28
CA LYS A 472 -24.54 -18.39 27.46
C LYS A 472 -24.17 -19.55 26.52
#